data_14d7594a3dbe2d5b1c5a737f433eab6b
#
_entry.id   14d7594a3dbe2d5b1c5a737f433eab6b
#
_cell.length_a   1.000
_cell.length_b   1.000
_cell.length_c   1.000
_cell.angle_alpha   90.00
_cell.angle_beta   90.00
_cell.angle_gamma   90.00
#
_symmetry.space_group_name_H-M   'P 1'
#
loop_
_entity.id
_entity.type
_entity.pdbx_description
1 polymer ?
#
loop_
_entity_poly.entity_id
_entity_poly.type
_entity_poly.pdbx_seq_one_letter_code
_entity_poly.pdbx_strand_id
1 'polypeptide(L)'
;MTWKESFIKYAKEQTPEEACGLLAIIKGKKTFWPCKNLAEGKFEFFILDPDDWVECEDTGEIIGVIHSHPVGAATPSDTDRAACEHLGFPYYIYSIEYDHWESFEPSGWKAPSLIGRKFIWGKYDCWSIVTDWFKENKNINIKYWKRPKRIKDFINNPEFEFALPKLNFVKQNNIKDIKVGDVLLFQSVTGNLDHVAV
;
A
#
# COMPACT_ATOMS: atom_id res chain seq x y z
N MET A 1 -16.49 -26.25 7.53
CA MET A 1 -16.24 -24.83 7.19
C MET A 1 -15.22 -24.82 6.06
N THR A 2 -15.52 -24.17 4.96
CA THR A 2 -14.57 -23.96 3.86
C THR A 2 -13.55 -22.90 4.25
N TRP A 3 -12.43 -22.82 3.54
CA TRP A 3 -11.43 -21.78 3.77
C TRP A 3 -12.01 -20.36 3.57
N LYS A 4 -12.95 -20.19 2.62
CA LYS A 4 -13.63 -18.91 2.41
C LYS A 4 -14.50 -18.51 3.60
N GLU A 5 -15.30 -19.43 4.11
CA GLU A 5 -16.13 -19.19 5.32
C GLU A 5 -15.27 -18.87 6.54
N SER A 6 -14.12 -19.56 6.69
CA SER A 6 -13.17 -19.29 7.78
C SER A 6 -12.58 -17.89 7.66
N PHE A 7 -12.18 -17.48 6.44
CA PHE A 7 -11.64 -16.14 6.20
C PHE A 7 -12.70 -15.06 6.41
N ILE A 8 -13.93 -15.24 5.88
CA ILE A 8 -15.02 -14.26 6.04
C ILE A 8 -15.30 -14.00 7.52
N LYS A 9 -15.34 -15.06 8.34
CA LYS A 9 -15.52 -14.91 9.79
C LYS A 9 -14.39 -14.09 10.39
N TYR A 10 -13.15 -14.45 10.11
CA TYR A 10 -11.97 -13.75 10.60
C TYR A 10 -11.93 -12.28 10.14
N ALA A 11 -12.22 -12.01 8.86
CA ALA A 11 -12.22 -10.66 8.32
C ALA A 11 -13.25 -9.74 9.01
N LYS A 12 -14.43 -10.26 9.31
CA LYS A 12 -15.46 -9.53 10.06
C LYS A 12 -15.05 -9.22 11.50
N GLU A 13 -14.30 -10.11 12.14
CA GLU A 13 -13.75 -9.92 13.49
C GLU A 13 -12.62 -8.88 13.52
N GLN A 14 -11.86 -8.73 12.43
CA GLN A 14 -10.77 -7.75 12.32
C GLN A 14 -11.25 -6.36 11.91
N THR A 15 -12.48 -6.21 11.39
CA THR A 15 -13.03 -4.92 10.98
C THR A 15 -12.93 -3.89 12.12
N PRO A 16 -12.45 -2.65 11.86
CA PRO A 16 -12.24 -1.99 10.56
C PRO A 16 -10.84 -2.16 9.93
N GLU A 17 -9.98 -3.01 10.47
CA GLU A 17 -8.66 -3.29 9.93
C GLU A 17 -8.75 -4.28 8.75
N GLU A 18 -7.80 -4.23 7.81
CA GLU A 18 -7.66 -5.28 6.80
C GLU A 18 -7.19 -6.57 7.46
N ALA A 19 -8.00 -7.61 7.35
CA ALA A 19 -7.60 -8.96 7.69
C ALA A 19 -6.67 -9.51 6.62
N CYS A 20 -5.66 -10.26 7.01
CA CYS A 20 -4.74 -10.90 6.07
C CYS A 20 -4.35 -12.31 6.53
N GLY A 21 -3.81 -13.09 5.61
CA GLY A 21 -3.33 -14.43 5.87
C GLY A 21 -2.95 -15.18 4.61
N LEU A 22 -2.80 -16.47 4.74
CA LEU A 22 -2.33 -17.37 3.70
C LEU A 22 -3.39 -18.40 3.36
N LEU A 23 -3.42 -18.82 2.10
CA LEU A 23 -4.10 -20.01 1.67
C LEU A 23 -3.07 -21.13 1.55
N ALA A 24 -3.23 -22.20 2.29
CA ALA A 24 -2.30 -23.32 2.28
C ALA A 24 -3.01 -24.67 2.08
N ILE A 25 -2.27 -25.65 1.58
CA ILE A 25 -2.68 -27.06 1.59
C ILE A 25 -2.15 -27.69 2.87
N ILE A 26 -3.03 -27.97 3.81
CA ILE A 26 -2.70 -28.64 5.07
C ILE A 26 -3.41 -29.98 5.12
N LYS A 27 -2.65 -31.07 5.21
CA LYS A 27 -3.18 -32.45 5.17
C LYS A 27 -4.12 -32.69 3.99
N GLY A 28 -3.72 -32.17 2.81
CA GLY A 28 -4.47 -32.32 1.55
C GLY A 28 -5.72 -31.46 1.42
N LYS A 29 -5.95 -30.49 2.31
CA LYS A 29 -7.12 -29.60 2.28
C LYS A 29 -6.70 -28.14 2.16
N LYS A 30 -7.40 -27.39 1.30
CA LYS A 30 -7.26 -25.93 1.26
C LYS A 30 -7.74 -25.34 2.59
N THR A 31 -6.83 -24.66 3.29
CA THR A 31 -7.04 -24.12 4.62
C THR A 31 -6.63 -22.66 4.63
N PHE A 32 -7.45 -21.79 5.23
CA PHE A 32 -7.06 -20.42 5.55
C PHE A 32 -6.18 -20.44 6.81
N TRP A 33 -5.01 -19.81 6.70
CA TRP A 33 -4.08 -19.59 7.80
C TRP A 33 -4.09 -18.10 8.15
N PRO A 34 -4.59 -17.70 9.33
CA PRO A 34 -4.63 -16.31 9.71
C PRO A 34 -3.22 -15.80 10.00
N CYS A 35 -2.93 -14.57 9.56
CA CYS A 35 -1.70 -13.87 9.92
C CYS A 35 -2.05 -12.52 10.55
N LYS A 36 -1.19 -12.07 11.46
CA LYS A 36 -1.29 -10.72 12.01
C LYS A 36 -0.96 -9.70 10.93
N ASN A 37 -1.69 -8.60 10.94
CA ASN A 37 -1.39 -7.45 10.13
C ASN A 37 -0.44 -6.51 10.90
N LEU A 38 0.82 -6.42 10.46
CA LEU A 38 1.86 -5.58 11.09
C LEU A 38 1.92 -4.16 10.50
N ALA A 39 1.06 -3.79 9.55
CA ALA A 39 1.06 -2.47 8.96
C ALA A 39 0.70 -1.38 9.98
N GLU A 40 1.37 -0.23 9.94
CA GLU A 40 0.99 0.95 10.74
C GLU A 40 -0.39 1.53 10.30
N GLY A 41 -0.74 1.36 9.01
CA GLY A 41 -2.00 1.81 8.40
C GLY A 41 -2.96 0.65 8.11
N LYS A 42 -3.29 -0.17 9.07
CA LYS A 42 -4.05 -1.43 8.93
C LYS A 42 -5.43 -1.31 8.29
N PHE A 43 -5.98 -0.10 8.18
CA PHE A 43 -7.26 0.16 7.51
C PHE A 43 -7.18 0.21 5.98
N GLU A 44 -5.96 0.34 5.43
CA GLU A 44 -5.70 0.55 4.00
C GLU A 44 -4.59 -0.33 3.46
N PHE A 45 -3.87 -1.02 4.37
CA PHE A 45 -2.70 -1.85 4.03
C PHE A 45 -2.62 -3.04 4.96
N PHE A 46 -1.97 -4.08 4.47
CA PHE A 46 -1.53 -5.18 5.31
C PHE A 46 -0.04 -5.48 5.07
N ILE A 47 0.60 -5.94 6.12
CA ILE A 47 1.92 -6.56 6.11
C ILE A 47 1.79 -7.85 6.88
N LEU A 48 2.01 -8.97 6.21
CA LEU A 48 1.96 -10.29 6.84
C LEU A 48 3.06 -10.42 7.89
N ASP A 49 2.73 -10.95 9.05
CA ASP A 49 3.72 -11.29 10.07
C ASP A 49 4.64 -12.39 9.52
N PRO A 50 5.97 -12.19 9.46
CA PRO A 50 6.91 -13.19 8.98
C PRO A 50 6.90 -14.47 9.81
N ASP A 51 6.65 -14.37 11.11
CA ASP A 51 6.60 -15.55 12.00
C ASP A 51 5.38 -16.42 11.67
N ASP A 52 4.21 -15.81 11.45
CA ASP A 52 3.01 -16.52 11.01
C ASP A 52 3.20 -17.16 9.63
N TRP A 53 3.98 -16.51 8.72
CA TRP A 53 4.34 -17.07 7.43
C TRP A 53 5.17 -18.34 7.56
N VAL A 54 6.25 -18.29 8.35
CA VAL A 54 7.14 -19.44 8.57
C VAL A 54 6.39 -20.61 9.23
N GLU A 55 5.55 -20.33 10.22
CA GLU A 55 4.73 -21.36 10.87
C GLU A 55 3.77 -22.06 9.89
N CYS A 56 3.22 -21.29 8.93
CA CYS A 56 2.39 -21.85 7.87
C CYS A 56 3.20 -22.75 6.92
N GLU A 57 4.41 -22.32 6.51
CA GLU A 57 5.32 -23.11 5.66
C GLU A 57 5.73 -24.43 6.32
N ASP A 58 5.99 -24.41 7.62
CA ASP A 58 6.32 -25.61 8.40
C ASP A 58 5.13 -26.58 8.52
N THR A 59 3.92 -26.08 8.39
CA THR A 59 2.69 -26.86 8.58
C THR A 59 2.11 -27.38 7.27
N GLY A 60 2.32 -26.70 6.15
CA GLY A 60 1.73 -27.04 4.86
C GLY A 60 2.33 -26.26 3.69
N GLU A 61 1.77 -26.48 2.49
CA GLU A 61 2.19 -25.81 1.26
C GLU A 61 1.39 -24.51 1.09
N ILE A 62 2.06 -23.37 1.09
CA ILE A 62 1.43 -22.07 0.79
C ILE A 62 1.10 -22.01 -0.69
N ILE A 63 -0.14 -21.70 -1.04
CA ILE A 63 -0.65 -21.62 -2.41
C ILE A 63 -1.29 -20.26 -2.74
N GLY A 64 -1.28 -19.30 -1.83
CA GLY A 64 -1.80 -17.95 -2.07
C GLY A 64 -1.81 -17.05 -0.85
N VAL A 65 -2.03 -15.77 -1.10
CA VAL A 65 -2.20 -14.73 -0.08
C VAL A 65 -3.66 -14.26 -0.09
N ILE A 66 -4.21 -14.03 1.09
CA ILE A 66 -5.61 -13.61 1.26
C ILE A 66 -5.64 -12.33 2.09
N HIS A 67 -6.46 -11.35 1.68
CA HIS A 67 -6.76 -10.19 2.52
C HIS A 67 -8.18 -9.66 2.29
N SER A 68 -8.62 -8.76 3.15
CA SER A 68 -9.93 -8.12 3.03
C SER A 68 -9.82 -6.63 2.81
N HIS A 69 -10.78 -6.10 2.05
CA HIS A 69 -11.08 -4.67 1.99
C HIS A 69 -12.32 -4.41 2.86
N PRO A 70 -12.17 -3.79 4.05
CA PRO A 70 -13.32 -3.49 4.91
C PRO A 70 -14.31 -2.54 4.24
N VAL A 71 -13.81 -1.60 3.44
CA VAL A 71 -14.59 -0.62 2.68
C VAL A 71 -14.17 -0.65 1.22
N GLY A 72 -15.12 -0.53 0.32
CA GLY A 72 -14.90 -0.53 -1.12
C GLY A 72 -14.91 -1.92 -1.76
N ALA A 73 -14.67 -1.96 -3.06
CA ALA A 73 -14.67 -3.19 -3.84
C ALA A 73 -13.42 -4.07 -3.59
N ALA A 74 -13.50 -5.35 -3.91
CA ALA A 74 -12.37 -6.29 -3.88
C ALA A 74 -11.33 -6.03 -5.00
N THR A 75 -11.34 -4.86 -5.61
CA THR A 75 -10.45 -4.52 -6.72
C THR A 75 -9.00 -4.42 -6.24
N PRO A 76 -8.06 -5.16 -6.86
CA PRO A 76 -6.66 -5.14 -6.46
C PRO A 76 -6.06 -3.73 -6.54
N SER A 77 -5.41 -3.31 -5.48
CA SER A 77 -4.59 -2.10 -5.48
C SER A 77 -3.28 -2.36 -6.26
N ASP A 78 -2.54 -1.29 -6.59
CA ASP A 78 -1.21 -1.49 -7.21
C ASP A 78 -0.20 -2.06 -6.22
N THR A 79 -0.40 -1.84 -4.92
CA THR A 79 0.40 -2.51 -3.87
C THR A 79 0.15 -4.01 -3.88
N ASP A 80 -1.13 -4.43 -3.99
CA ASP A 80 -1.48 -5.85 -4.08
C ASP A 80 -0.88 -6.49 -5.33
N ARG A 81 -0.96 -5.80 -6.47
CA ARG A 81 -0.37 -6.29 -7.72
C ARG A 81 1.14 -6.42 -7.63
N ALA A 82 1.83 -5.40 -7.10
CA ALA A 82 3.27 -5.42 -6.91
C ALA A 82 3.71 -6.54 -5.95
N ALA A 83 2.98 -6.74 -4.85
CA ALA A 83 3.26 -7.79 -3.90
C ALA A 83 2.99 -9.20 -4.49
N CYS A 84 1.92 -9.35 -5.25
CA CYS A 84 1.61 -10.58 -5.99
C CYS A 84 2.74 -10.96 -6.95
N GLU A 85 3.22 -10.00 -7.76
CA GLU A 85 4.35 -10.22 -8.67
C GLU A 85 5.65 -10.57 -7.92
N HIS A 86 5.92 -9.89 -6.80
CA HIS A 86 7.13 -10.10 -6.01
C HIS A 86 7.14 -11.47 -5.32
N LEU A 87 6.02 -11.85 -4.72
CA LEU A 87 5.89 -13.10 -3.97
C LEU A 87 5.67 -14.31 -4.89
N GLY A 88 5.14 -14.09 -6.10
CA GLY A 88 4.86 -15.16 -7.06
C GLY A 88 3.63 -16.01 -6.70
N PHE A 89 2.78 -15.55 -5.78
CA PHE A 89 1.58 -16.27 -5.34
C PHE A 89 0.30 -15.60 -5.83
N PRO A 90 -0.76 -16.37 -6.14
CA PRO A 90 -2.11 -15.84 -6.33
C PRO A 90 -2.59 -15.04 -5.11
N TYR A 91 -3.33 -13.97 -5.35
CA TYR A 91 -3.98 -13.14 -4.34
C TYR A 91 -5.49 -13.30 -4.40
N TYR A 92 -6.10 -13.35 -3.23
CA TYR A 92 -7.55 -13.45 -3.04
C TYR A 92 -8.00 -12.29 -2.17
N ILE A 93 -8.89 -11.45 -2.69
CA ILE A 93 -9.40 -10.26 -2.00
C ILE A 93 -10.89 -10.46 -1.71
N TYR A 94 -11.29 -10.18 -0.48
CA TYR A 94 -12.67 -10.18 -0.07
C TYR A 94 -13.12 -8.77 0.34
N SER A 95 -14.11 -8.23 -0.36
CA SER A 95 -14.80 -7.01 0.06
C SER A 95 -15.84 -7.35 1.11
N ILE A 96 -15.68 -6.78 2.32
CA ILE A 96 -16.65 -6.95 3.40
C ILE A 96 -17.92 -6.17 3.09
N GLU A 97 -17.79 -4.96 2.52
CA GLU A 97 -18.91 -4.08 2.20
C GLU A 97 -19.84 -4.67 1.13
N TYR A 98 -19.27 -5.30 0.09
CA TYR A 98 -20.06 -5.82 -1.04
C TYR A 98 -20.23 -7.34 -1.02
N ASP A 99 -19.71 -8.03 0.00
CA ASP A 99 -19.74 -9.50 0.11
C ASP A 99 -19.26 -10.20 -1.18
N HIS A 100 -18.15 -9.71 -1.73
CA HIS A 100 -17.64 -10.13 -3.04
C HIS A 100 -16.17 -10.52 -2.97
N TRP A 101 -15.80 -11.52 -3.79
CA TRP A 101 -14.44 -12.00 -3.95
C TRP A 101 -13.87 -11.64 -5.32
N GLU A 102 -12.63 -11.17 -5.32
CA GLU A 102 -11.78 -11.15 -6.51
C GLU A 102 -10.50 -11.95 -6.28
N SER A 103 -9.89 -12.41 -7.37
CA SER A 103 -8.58 -13.07 -7.33
C SER A 103 -7.80 -12.75 -8.59
N PHE A 104 -6.49 -12.69 -8.45
CA PHE A 104 -5.57 -12.48 -9.56
C PHE A 104 -4.24 -13.19 -9.28
N GLU A 105 -3.47 -13.41 -10.33
CA GLU A 105 -2.22 -14.14 -10.33
C GLU A 105 -1.08 -13.24 -10.85
N PRO A 106 0.20 -13.60 -10.62
CA PRO A 106 1.32 -12.93 -11.25
C PRO A 106 1.13 -12.89 -12.77
N SER A 107 1.22 -11.72 -13.37
CA SER A 107 0.92 -11.50 -14.79
C SER A 107 1.99 -10.71 -15.53
N GLY A 108 3.11 -10.39 -14.85
CA GLY A 108 4.13 -9.48 -15.34
C GLY A 108 3.70 -8.01 -15.22
N TRP A 109 2.74 -7.72 -14.33
CA TRP A 109 2.29 -6.36 -14.07
C TRP A 109 3.44 -5.45 -13.61
N LYS A 110 3.48 -4.26 -14.13
CA LYS A 110 4.45 -3.22 -13.77
C LYS A 110 3.72 -1.97 -13.32
N ALA A 111 4.29 -1.28 -12.33
CA ALA A 111 3.77 0.00 -11.90
C ALA A 111 3.71 0.98 -13.09
N PRO A 112 2.68 1.82 -13.18
CA PRO A 112 2.61 2.85 -14.22
C PRO A 112 3.85 3.74 -14.20
N SER A 113 4.31 4.14 -15.38
CA SER A 113 5.41 5.10 -15.53
C SER A 113 5.14 6.39 -14.74
N LEU A 114 6.21 7.05 -14.25
CA LEU A 114 6.08 8.36 -13.58
C LEU A 114 5.43 9.40 -14.51
N ILE A 115 5.80 9.38 -15.80
CA ILE A 115 5.27 10.30 -16.80
C ILE A 115 3.93 9.78 -17.32
N GLY A 116 2.90 10.64 -17.32
CA GLY A 116 1.55 10.31 -17.76
C GLY A 116 0.71 9.53 -16.76
N ARG A 117 1.24 9.28 -15.54
CA ARG A 117 0.52 8.62 -14.46
C ARG A 117 -0.70 9.44 -14.05
N LYS A 118 -1.85 8.79 -13.94
CA LYS A 118 -3.06 9.45 -13.43
C LYS A 118 -2.90 9.78 -11.95
N PHE A 119 -3.32 10.99 -11.58
CA PHE A 119 -3.32 11.40 -10.18
C PHE A 119 -4.38 10.61 -9.39
N ILE A 120 -3.95 9.96 -8.30
CA ILE A 120 -4.80 9.28 -7.34
C ILE A 120 -4.28 9.65 -5.95
N TRP A 121 -5.07 10.38 -5.18
CA TRP A 121 -4.70 10.82 -3.85
C TRP A 121 -4.31 9.66 -2.93
N GLY A 122 -3.18 9.81 -2.24
CA GLY A 122 -2.64 8.80 -1.34
C GLY A 122 -1.90 7.65 -2.02
N LYS A 123 -1.98 7.54 -3.36
CA LYS A 123 -1.40 6.45 -4.13
C LYS A 123 -0.46 6.93 -5.25
N TYR A 124 -0.99 7.72 -6.17
CA TYR A 124 -0.26 8.35 -7.28
C TYR A 124 -0.46 9.85 -7.25
N ASP A 125 -0.13 10.46 -6.14
CA ASP A 125 -0.18 11.90 -5.90
C ASP A 125 1.21 12.54 -6.10
N CYS A 126 1.28 13.83 -5.87
CA CYS A 126 2.53 14.58 -6.04
C CYS A 126 3.67 14.03 -5.15
N TRP A 127 3.37 13.57 -3.93
CA TRP A 127 4.37 12.99 -3.06
C TRP A 127 4.85 11.61 -3.52
N SER A 128 3.96 10.78 -4.04
CA SER A 128 4.34 9.47 -4.56
C SER A 128 5.27 9.57 -5.77
N ILE A 129 5.11 10.60 -6.61
CA ILE A 129 6.07 10.86 -7.70
C ILE A 129 7.46 11.15 -7.15
N VAL A 130 7.58 11.95 -6.08
CA VAL A 130 8.86 12.21 -5.42
C VAL A 130 9.47 10.91 -4.90
N THR A 131 8.72 10.12 -4.13
CA THR A 131 9.24 8.87 -3.55
C THR A 131 9.67 7.87 -4.62
N ASP A 132 8.88 7.71 -5.66
CA ASP A 132 9.18 6.79 -6.76
C ASP A 132 10.36 7.27 -7.59
N TRP A 133 10.47 8.57 -7.84
CA TRP A 133 11.62 9.14 -8.54
C TRP A 133 12.93 8.89 -7.79
N PHE A 134 12.97 9.11 -6.47
CA PHE A 134 14.14 8.82 -5.64
C PHE A 134 14.49 7.33 -5.65
N LYS A 135 13.49 6.47 -5.60
CA LYS A 135 13.70 5.03 -5.70
C LYS A 135 14.30 4.62 -7.04
N GLU A 136 13.73 5.12 -8.15
CA GLU A 136 14.15 4.74 -9.50
C GLU A 136 15.52 5.34 -9.89
N ASN A 137 15.79 6.60 -9.53
CA ASN A 137 16.96 7.34 -10.00
C ASN A 137 18.12 7.37 -9.02
N LYS A 138 17.87 7.17 -7.72
CA LYS A 138 18.90 7.24 -6.66
C LYS A 138 19.00 5.96 -5.84
N ASN A 139 18.12 4.99 -6.03
CA ASN A 139 17.97 3.80 -5.18
C ASN A 139 17.76 4.16 -3.69
N ILE A 140 17.05 5.28 -3.43
CA ILE A 140 16.73 5.77 -2.10
C ILE A 140 15.26 5.48 -1.83
N ASN A 141 14.98 4.71 -0.77
CA ASN A 141 13.63 4.52 -0.26
C ASN A 141 13.34 5.61 0.78
N ILE A 142 12.47 6.55 0.42
CA ILE A 142 12.01 7.57 1.36
C ILE A 142 10.98 6.93 2.29
N LYS A 143 11.14 7.16 3.60
CA LYS A 143 10.22 6.62 4.61
C LYS A 143 8.78 7.05 4.31
N TYR A 144 7.85 6.09 4.44
CA TYR A 144 6.42 6.37 4.27
C TYR A 144 5.96 7.49 5.23
N TRP A 145 5.19 8.40 4.68
CA TRP A 145 4.52 9.45 5.42
C TRP A 145 3.01 9.35 5.16
N LYS A 146 2.24 9.14 6.22
CA LYS A 146 0.79 8.99 6.13
C LYS A 146 0.14 10.35 5.86
N ARG A 147 -0.59 10.45 4.76
CA ARG A 147 -1.38 11.62 4.40
C ARG A 147 -2.82 11.48 4.92
N PRO A 148 -3.53 12.60 5.13
CA PRO A 148 -4.96 12.55 5.46
C PRO A 148 -5.75 11.76 4.41
N LYS A 149 -6.82 11.07 4.83
CA LYS A 149 -7.67 10.28 3.91
C LYS A 149 -8.28 11.12 2.79
N ARG A 150 -8.66 12.36 3.10
CA ARG A 150 -9.28 13.25 2.13
C ARG A 150 -8.29 14.34 1.71
N ILE A 151 -8.18 14.55 0.41
CA ILE A 151 -7.35 15.63 -0.16
C ILE A 151 -7.70 17.00 0.42
N LYS A 152 -8.98 17.26 0.72
CA LYS A 152 -9.45 18.52 1.35
C LYS A 152 -8.78 18.79 2.69
N ASP A 153 -8.61 17.75 3.50
CA ASP A 153 -8.01 17.91 4.84
C ASP A 153 -6.53 18.25 4.72
N PHE A 154 -5.86 17.72 3.69
CA PHE A 154 -4.47 18.05 3.40
C PHE A 154 -4.31 19.48 2.83
N ILE A 155 -5.16 19.88 1.88
CA ILE A 155 -5.11 21.22 1.29
C ILE A 155 -5.33 22.31 2.36
N ASN A 156 -6.23 22.05 3.31
CA ASN A 156 -6.51 22.99 4.41
C ASN A 156 -5.40 23.03 5.46
N ASN A 157 -4.60 21.97 5.59
CA ASN A 157 -3.52 21.89 6.56
C ASN A 157 -2.35 21.05 5.97
N PRO A 158 -1.62 21.60 4.99
CA PRO A 158 -0.53 20.86 4.35
C PRO A 158 0.65 20.68 5.30
N GLU A 159 1.13 19.45 5.37
CA GLU A 159 2.16 19.03 6.33
C GLU A 159 3.57 18.97 5.73
N PHE A 160 3.78 19.40 4.48
CA PHE A 160 5.08 19.25 3.82
C PHE A 160 6.23 19.92 4.57
N GLU A 161 6.04 21.13 5.09
CA GLU A 161 7.07 21.83 5.83
C GLU A 161 7.48 21.12 7.13
N PHE A 162 6.58 20.34 7.74
CA PHE A 162 6.86 19.51 8.91
C PHE A 162 7.41 18.13 8.56
N ALA A 163 6.95 17.56 7.46
CA ALA A 163 7.32 16.20 7.06
C ALA A 163 8.72 16.13 6.43
N LEU A 164 9.04 17.07 5.53
CA LEU A 164 10.29 17.04 4.77
C LEU A 164 11.54 17.04 5.65
N PRO A 165 11.68 17.88 6.70
CA PRO A 165 12.84 17.81 7.59
C PRO A 165 12.94 16.47 8.33
N LYS A 166 11.82 15.85 8.71
CA LYS A 166 11.81 14.52 9.35
C LYS A 166 12.22 13.40 8.40
N LEU A 167 12.15 13.65 7.10
CA LEU A 167 12.58 12.76 6.02
C LEU A 167 14.00 13.11 5.51
N ASN A 168 14.75 13.93 6.26
CA ASN A 168 16.10 14.37 5.97
C ASN A 168 16.24 15.30 4.75
N PHE A 169 15.16 15.98 4.34
CA PHE A 169 15.27 17.06 3.36
C PHE A 169 15.73 18.35 4.04
N VAL A 170 16.65 19.05 3.40
CA VAL A 170 17.18 20.34 3.87
C VAL A 170 16.66 21.46 2.99
N LYS A 171 16.07 22.48 3.61
CA LYS A 171 15.52 23.64 2.89
C LYS A 171 16.65 24.45 2.23
N GLN A 172 16.54 24.67 0.93
CA GLN A 172 17.37 25.60 0.17
C GLN A 172 16.64 26.94 0.04
N ASN A 173 17.40 28.03 0.20
CA ASN A 173 16.83 29.38 0.16
C ASN A 173 17.06 30.08 -1.19
N ASN A 174 17.90 29.52 -2.05
CA ASN A 174 18.24 30.15 -3.31
C ASN A 174 17.82 29.25 -4.49
N ILE A 175 16.84 29.71 -5.23
CA ILE A 175 16.30 28.98 -6.39
C ILE A 175 17.33 28.79 -7.51
N LYS A 176 18.39 29.58 -7.55
CA LYS A 176 19.47 29.45 -8.55
C LYS A 176 20.37 28.22 -8.33
N ASP A 177 20.32 27.66 -7.13
CA ASP A 177 21.15 26.51 -6.75
C ASP A 177 20.40 25.17 -6.91
N ILE A 178 19.22 25.17 -7.53
CA ILE A 178 18.38 23.96 -7.77
C ILE A 178 19.17 22.97 -8.64
N LYS A 179 19.15 21.72 -8.21
CA LYS A 179 19.76 20.57 -8.90
C LYS A 179 18.73 19.48 -9.16
N VAL A 180 19.05 18.61 -10.10
CA VAL A 180 18.22 17.41 -10.35
C VAL A 180 18.16 16.55 -9.09
N GLY A 181 16.94 16.32 -8.62
CA GLY A 181 16.64 15.60 -7.39
C GLY A 181 16.29 16.49 -6.21
N ASP A 182 16.33 17.81 -6.37
CA ASP A 182 15.76 18.70 -5.37
C ASP A 182 14.23 18.65 -5.43
N VAL A 183 13.58 18.70 -4.27
CA VAL A 183 12.12 18.70 -4.16
C VAL A 183 11.62 20.14 -4.08
N LEU A 184 10.79 20.50 -5.03
CA LEU A 184 10.19 21.83 -5.11
C LEU A 184 8.84 21.83 -4.39
N LEU A 185 8.65 22.80 -3.50
CA LEU A 185 7.36 23.07 -2.87
C LEU A 185 6.64 24.20 -3.61
N PHE A 186 5.39 23.95 -3.96
CA PHE A 186 4.56 24.94 -4.66
C PHE A 186 3.38 25.35 -3.79
N GLN A 187 3.05 26.62 -3.90
CA GLN A 187 1.81 27.19 -3.42
C GLN A 187 0.71 27.01 -4.49
N SER A 188 -0.38 26.35 -4.13
CA SER A 188 -1.56 26.32 -4.99
C SER A 188 -2.41 27.59 -4.84
N VAL A 189 -3.58 27.58 -5.45
CA VAL A 189 -4.57 28.67 -5.35
C VAL A 189 -5.07 28.93 -3.92
N THR A 190 -4.83 28.01 -3.00
CA THR A 190 -5.19 28.14 -1.58
C THR A 190 -4.22 29.02 -0.80
N GLY A 191 -3.06 29.33 -1.36
CA GLY A 191 -1.98 30.08 -0.68
C GLY A 191 -1.10 29.22 0.24
N ASN A 192 -1.38 27.92 0.35
CA ASN A 192 -0.60 26.97 1.14
C ASN A 192 0.43 26.22 0.29
N LEU A 193 1.54 25.76 0.89
CA LEU A 193 2.51 24.88 0.24
C LEU A 193 1.96 23.44 0.22
N ASP A 194 1.08 23.16 -0.73
CA ASP A 194 0.28 21.95 -0.80
C ASP A 194 0.59 21.05 -2.02
N HIS A 195 1.62 21.40 -2.79
CA HIS A 195 2.06 20.61 -3.93
C HIS A 195 3.59 20.46 -3.96
N VAL A 196 4.07 19.32 -4.47
CA VAL A 196 5.50 19.03 -4.65
C VAL A 196 5.80 18.50 -6.04
N ALA A 197 7.03 18.74 -6.48
CA ALA A 197 7.62 18.13 -7.68
C ALA A 197 9.11 17.79 -7.43
N VAL A 198 9.70 17.00 -8.32
CA VAL A 198 11.11 16.60 -8.32
C VAL A 198 11.67 16.68 -9.73
#